data_77a062a02b0e6481640e1363771ec468
#
_entry.id   77a062a02b0e6481640e1363771ec468
#
_cell.length_a   1.000
_cell.length_b   1.000
_cell.length_c   1.000
_cell.angle_alpha   90.00
_cell.angle_beta   90.00
_cell.angle_gamma   90.00
#
_symmetry.space_group_name_H-M   'P 1'
#
loop_
_entity.id
_entity.type
_entity.pdbx_description
1 polymer ?
#
loop_
_entity_poly.entity_id
_entity_poly.type
_entity_poly.pdbx_seq_one_letter_code
_entity_poly.pdbx_strand_id
1 'polypeptide(L)'
;MKNFKEMKYLLLDLDGVCYGKHNNYSLERVFGQVSKRMTKFISERLKIDLKAAKKLQTDYFYKYNTSLNGLMIHHDIPPEEFLSYVHSIDLSFMKEDKVMRNELEKLDMEKFIFTNGSAEHAKNILTHLGVYDLFGRERIFDIQDGGYVPKPEAKTFDLMIKKFKINPKETIYIEDIAKNLSIGHKRGCATVWLINDEHFGKIDSDKDYISHKIENLSLFLKEIRLLKSK
;
A
#
# COMPACT_ATOMS: atom_id res chain seq x y z
N MET A 1 4.48 15.99 -18.82
CA MET A 1 4.05 14.62 -18.44
C MET A 1 5.23 13.68 -18.56
N LYS A 2 5.46 12.82 -17.57
CA LYS A 2 6.51 11.80 -17.70
C LYS A 2 6.12 10.78 -18.76
N ASN A 3 7.11 10.34 -19.54
CA ASN A 3 6.92 9.36 -20.59
C ASN A 3 6.89 7.94 -19.97
N PHE A 4 5.71 7.36 -19.81
CA PHE A 4 5.56 5.99 -19.27
C PHE A 4 6.29 4.91 -20.10
N LYS A 5 6.58 5.19 -21.37
CA LYS A 5 7.31 4.26 -22.23
C LYS A 5 8.73 3.95 -21.73
N GLU A 6 9.36 4.91 -21.07
CA GLU A 6 10.74 4.81 -20.56
C GLU A 6 10.83 4.25 -19.13
N MET A 7 9.71 4.03 -18.47
CA MET A 7 9.69 3.53 -17.10
C MET A 7 10.10 2.05 -17.05
N LYS A 8 10.94 1.71 -16.06
CA LYS A 8 11.48 0.36 -15.86
C LYS A 8 10.94 -0.33 -14.63
N TYR A 9 10.48 0.46 -13.65
CA TYR A 9 10.08 -0.03 -12.34
C TYR A 9 8.64 0.34 -12.04
N LEU A 10 7.88 -0.65 -11.55
CA LEU A 10 6.52 -0.49 -11.06
C LEU A 10 6.52 -0.71 -9.55
N LEU A 11 6.22 0.32 -8.79
CA LEU A 11 6.11 0.29 -7.35
C LEU A 11 4.64 0.42 -6.96
N LEU A 12 4.08 -0.60 -6.33
CA LEU A 12 2.68 -0.68 -5.94
C LEU A 12 2.54 -0.64 -4.43
N ASP A 13 1.60 0.14 -3.92
CA ASP A 13 1.05 -0.15 -2.61
C ASP A 13 0.20 -1.43 -2.65
N LEU A 14 -0.10 -1.98 -1.48
CA LEU A 14 -0.87 -3.21 -1.35
C LEU A 14 -2.35 -2.94 -1.12
N ASP A 15 -2.67 -2.33 0.05
CA ASP A 15 -4.04 -2.15 0.53
C ASP A 15 -4.73 -1.01 -0.22
N GLY A 16 -5.81 -1.30 -0.93
CA GLY A 16 -6.48 -0.33 -1.78
C GLY A 16 -5.92 -0.21 -3.20
N VAL A 17 -4.72 -0.77 -3.49
CA VAL A 17 -4.10 -0.79 -4.83
C VAL A 17 -4.16 -2.18 -5.45
N CYS A 18 -3.61 -3.21 -4.82
CA CYS A 18 -3.67 -4.57 -5.36
C CYS A 18 -5.08 -5.16 -5.26
N TYR A 19 -5.88 -4.70 -4.34
CA TYR A 19 -7.30 -5.00 -4.22
C TYR A 19 -8.09 -3.73 -3.89
N GLY A 20 -9.35 -3.68 -4.35
CA GLY A 20 -10.22 -2.53 -4.13
C GLY A 20 -11.51 -2.64 -4.95
N LYS A 21 -12.26 -1.55 -5.05
CA LYS A 21 -13.49 -1.48 -5.84
C LYS A 21 -13.28 -1.87 -7.31
N HIS A 22 -12.10 -1.60 -7.83
CA HIS A 22 -11.75 -1.83 -9.23
C HIS A 22 -11.66 -3.32 -9.62
N ASN A 23 -11.50 -4.22 -8.65
CA ASN A 23 -11.48 -5.67 -8.86
C ASN A 23 -12.48 -6.42 -7.98
N ASN A 24 -13.59 -5.77 -7.60
CA ASN A 24 -14.72 -6.31 -6.84
C ASN A 24 -14.42 -6.64 -5.36
N TYR A 25 -13.31 -6.17 -4.82
CA TYR A 25 -13.02 -6.26 -3.38
C TYR A 25 -13.14 -4.87 -2.77
N SER A 26 -14.17 -4.64 -1.96
CA SER A 26 -14.23 -3.39 -1.22
C SER A 26 -13.13 -3.34 -0.18
N LEU A 27 -12.52 -2.17 0.00
CA LEU A 27 -11.53 -1.93 1.05
C LEU A 27 -12.12 -2.28 2.43
N GLU A 28 -13.39 -1.97 2.67
CA GLU A 28 -14.08 -2.33 3.91
C GLU A 28 -14.13 -3.84 4.16
N ARG A 29 -14.28 -4.66 3.12
CA ARG A 29 -14.36 -6.12 3.30
C ARG A 29 -13.03 -6.75 3.71
N VAL A 30 -11.91 -6.19 3.29
CA VAL A 30 -10.56 -6.67 3.63
C VAL A 30 -9.98 -5.82 4.75
N PHE A 31 -9.66 -4.55 4.49
CA PHE A 31 -9.03 -3.65 5.45
C PHE A 31 -9.97 -3.32 6.63
N GLY A 32 -11.28 -3.36 6.43
CA GLY A 32 -12.26 -3.22 7.52
C GLY A 32 -12.12 -4.31 8.60
N GLN A 33 -11.72 -5.55 8.23
CA GLN A 33 -11.40 -6.58 9.22
C GLN A 33 -10.14 -6.22 10.02
N VAL A 34 -9.09 -5.75 9.32
CA VAL A 34 -7.85 -5.25 9.96
C VAL A 34 -8.18 -4.12 10.93
N SER A 35 -8.98 -3.14 10.49
CA SER A 35 -9.40 -2.00 11.32
C SER A 35 -10.18 -2.42 12.57
N LYS A 36 -11.10 -3.38 12.47
CA LYS A 36 -11.84 -3.92 13.61
C LYS A 36 -10.90 -4.62 14.60
N ARG A 37 -9.93 -5.38 14.10
CA ARG A 37 -8.92 -6.05 14.92
C ARG A 37 -7.98 -5.04 15.59
N MET A 38 -7.57 -3.97 14.90
CA MET A 38 -6.83 -2.85 15.50
C MET A 38 -7.59 -2.26 16.69
N THR A 39 -8.88 -1.92 16.50
CA THR A 39 -9.72 -1.36 17.57
C THR A 39 -9.79 -2.32 18.76
N LYS A 40 -10.00 -3.62 18.51
CA LYS A 40 -10.07 -4.63 19.56
C LYS A 40 -8.73 -4.76 20.32
N PHE A 41 -7.62 -4.86 19.60
CA PHE A 41 -6.28 -4.93 20.20
C PHE A 41 -6.01 -3.73 21.12
N ILE A 42 -6.31 -2.52 20.64
CA ILE A 42 -6.12 -1.28 21.40
C ILE A 42 -7.00 -1.30 22.67
N SER A 43 -8.27 -1.69 22.55
CA SER A 43 -9.20 -1.78 23.67
C SER A 43 -8.70 -2.73 24.75
N GLU A 44 -8.29 -3.92 24.37
CA GLU A 44 -7.79 -4.97 25.30
C GLU A 44 -6.46 -4.56 25.93
N ARG A 45 -5.52 -4.05 25.12
CA ARG A 45 -4.17 -3.72 25.57
C ARG A 45 -4.14 -2.50 26.50
N LEU A 46 -4.94 -1.49 26.19
CA LEU A 46 -4.99 -0.25 26.98
C LEU A 46 -6.13 -0.23 28.00
N LYS A 47 -6.95 -1.29 28.07
CA LYS A 47 -8.10 -1.43 29.00
C LYS A 47 -9.09 -0.25 28.87
N ILE A 48 -9.38 0.16 27.64
CA ILE A 48 -10.36 1.21 27.31
C ILE A 48 -11.52 0.61 26.49
N ASP A 49 -12.67 1.27 26.47
CA ASP A 49 -13.80 0.80 25.70
C ASP A 49 -13.55 0.88 24.18
N LEU A 50 -14.33 0.14 23.39
CA LEU A 50 -14.16 0.06 21.93
C LEU A 50 -14.31 1.41 21.23
N LYS A 51 -15.16 2.32 21.75
CA LYS A 51 -15.36 3.64 21.14
C LYS A 51 -14.13 4.53 21.35
N ALA A 52 -13.57 4.52 22.55
CA ALA A 52 -12.31 5.22 22.87
C ALA A 52 -11.14 4.63 22.08
N ALA A 53 -11.07 3.30 21.96
CA ALA A 53 -10.06 2.60 21.17
C ALA A 53 -10.13 2.95 19.68
N LYS A 54 -11.35 3.00 19.10
CA LYS A 54 -11.55 3.41 17.70
C LYS A 54 -11.16 4.87 17.48
N LYS A 55 -11.50 5.75 18.41
CA LYS A 55 -11.08 7.15 18.33
C LYS A 55 -9.55 7.26 18.36
N LEU A 56 -8.89 6.57 19.29
CA LEU A 56 -7.43 6.59 19.42
C LEU A 56 -6.74 6.03 18.16
N GLN A 57 -7.25 4.93 17.63
CA GLN A 57 -6.78 4.35 16.35
C GLN A 57 -6.81 5.39 15.22
N THR A 58 -7.93 6.10 15.10
CA THR A 58 -8.14 7.11 14.06
C THR A 58 -7.25 8.33 14.27
N ASP A 59 -7.21 8.87 15.50
CA ASP A 59 -6.37 10.02 15.85
C ASP A 59 -4.88 9.74 15.56
N TYR A 60 -4.40 8.55 15.92
CA TYR A 60 -3.01 8.16 15.65
C TYR A 60 -2.72 7.96 14.17
N PHE A 61 -3.66 7.39 13.41
CA PHE A 61 -3.51 7.28 11.95
C PHE A 61 -3.28 8.65 11.31
N TYR A 62 -4.12 9.63 11.64
CA TYR A 62 -4.00 10.98 11.05
C TYR A 62 -2.75 11.73 11.54
N LYS A 63 -2.38 11.57 12.81
CA LYS A 63 -1.26 12.32 13.39
C LYS A 63 0.11 11.71 13.08
N TYR A 64 0.20 10.38 13.00
CA TYR A 64 1.45 9.63 12.91
C TYR A 64 1.57 8.76 11.65
N ASN A 65 0.71 8.97 10.66
CA ASN A 65 0.62 8.25 9.39
C ASN A 65 0.18 6.77 9.50
N THR A 66 0.32 6.14 10.66
CA THR A 66 -0.28 4.83 10.99
C THR A 66 -0.67 4.79 12.47
N SER A 67 -1.69 3.99 12.79
CA SER A 67 -2.08 3.75 14.19
C SER A 67 -0.95 3.09 14.96
N LEU A 68 -0.22 2.17 14.33
CA LEU A 68 0.93 1.48 14.94
C LEU A 68 2.01 2.47 15.39
N ASN A 69 2.38 3.43 14.56
CA ASN A 69 3.41 4.41 14.91
C ASN A 69 3.01 5.22 16.16
N GLY A 70 1.76 5.65 16.24
CA GLY A 70 1.25 6.31 17.44
C GLY A 70 1.26 5.41 18.69
N LEU A 71 0.90 4.13 18.54
CA LEU A 71 0.91 3.16 19.63
C LEU A 71 2.34 2.88 20.14
N MET A 72 3.32 2.78 19.26
CA MET A 72 4.73 2.62 19.63
C MET A 72 5.25 3.83 20.39
N ILE A 73 4.93 5.05 19.95
CA ILE A 73 5.41 6.29 20.56
C ILE A 73 4.84 6.51 21.95
N HIS A 74 3.56 6.16 22.17
CA HIS A 74 2.83 6.58 23.38
C HIS A 74 2.50 5.44 24.35
N HIS A 75 2.61 4.19 23.93
CA HIS A 75 2.15 3.03 24.72
C HIS A 75 3.12 1.85 24.71
N ASP A 76 4.32 2.01 24.18
CA ASP A 76 5.36 0.96 24.11
C ASP A 76 4.83 -0.38 23.55
N ILE A 77 3.91 -0.33 22.59
CA ILE A 77 3.34 -1.54 21.98
C ILE A 77 4.39 -2.20 21.08
N PRO A 78 4.71 -3.49 21.28
CA PRO A 78 5.58 -4.24 20.39
C PRO A 78 4.96 -4.34 18.98
N PRO A 79 5.63 -3.84 17.92
CA PRO A 79 5.04 -3.76 16.60
C PRO A 79 4.74 -5.14 16.00
N GLU A 80 5.55 -6.16 16.28
CA GLU A 80 5.34 -7.52 15.79
C GLU A 80 4.08 -8.15 16.38
N GLU A 81 3.81 -7.95 17.66
CA GLU A 81 2.61 -8.42 18.34
C GLU A 81 1.36 -7.79 17.70
N PHE A 82 1.41 -6.46 17.50
CA PHE A 82 0.31 -5.73 16.86
C PHE A 82 0.07 -6.23 15.44
N LEU A 83 1.11 -6.29 14.60
CA LEU A 83 0.99 -6.67 13.19
C LEU A 83 0.49 -8.09 13.03
N SER A 84 1.02 -9.05 13.80
CA SER A 84 0.57 -10.43 13.78
C SER A 84 -0.90 -10.56 14.16
N TYR A 85 -1.34 -9.83 15.19
CA TYR A 85 -2.73 -9.85 15.61
C TYR A 85 -3.66 -9.23 14.56
N VAL A 86 -3.35 -8.05 14.05
CA VAL A 86 -4.28 -7.30 13.19
C VAL A 86 -4.40 -7.88 11.78
N HIS A 87 -3.35 -8.53 11.27
CA HIS A 87 -3.32 -9.14 9.94
C HIS A 87 -3.86 -10.59 9.91
N SER A 88 -4.23 -11.17 11.05
CA SER A 88 -4.91 -12.47 11.12
C SER A 88 -6.39 -12.31 10.75
N ILE A 89 -6.68 -12.14 9.46
CA ILE A 89 -8.00 -11.90 8.89
C ILE A 89 -8.45 -13.04 7.99
N ASP A 90 -9.75 -13.16 7.76
CA ASP A 90 -10.30 -14.12 6.81
C ASP A 90 -10.22 -13.56 5.38
N LEU A 91 -9.54 -14.28 4.51
CA LEU A 91 -9.40 -13.99 3.09
C LEU A 91 -10.01 -15.06 2.19
N SER A 92 -10.72 -16.05 2.75
CA SER A 92 -11.30 -17.20 2.03
C SER A 92 -12.27 -16.80 0.90
N PHE A 93 -12.83 -15.61 0.97
CA PHE A 93 -13.71 -15.06 -0.06
C PHE A 93 -12.98 -14.46 -1.25
N MET A 94 -11.68 -14.21 -1.13
CA MET A 94 -10.86 -13.69 -2.24
C MET A 94 -10.59 -14.81 -3.26
N LYS A 95 -10.52 -14.43 -4.51
CA LYS A 95 -10.21 -15.33 -5.62
C LYS A 95 -9.11 -14.70 -6.47
N GLU A 96 -8.47 -15.52 -7.28
CA GLU A 96 -7.47 -15.07 -8.24
C GLU A 96 -8.00 -13.94 -9.13
N ASP A 97 -7.24 -12.87 -9.26
CA ASP A 97 -7.47 -11.80 -10.23
C ASP A 97 -6.67 -12.10 -11.52
N LYS A 98 -7.31 -12.90 -12.39
CA LYS A 98 -6.67 -13.31 -13.66
C LYS A 98 -6.39 -12.14 -14.59
N VAL A 99 -7.16 -11.04 -14.48
CA VAL A 99 -6.97 -9.85 -15.32
C VAL A 99 -5.71 -9.10 -14.87
N MET A 100 -5.59 -8.81 -13.58
CA MET A 100 -4.41 -8.18 -13.00
C MET A 100 -3.16 -9.05 -13.24
N ARG A 101 -3.25 -10.37 -12.99
CA ARG A 101 -2.15 -11.31 -13.24
C ARG A 101 -1.65 -11.21 -14.67
N ASN A 102 -2.55 -11.33 -15.65
CA ASN A 102 -2.19 -11.28 -17.07
C ASN A 102 -1.48 -9.97 -17.46
N GLU A 103 -1.94 -8.83 -16.94
CA GLU A 103 -1.31 -7.55 -17.25
C GLU A 103 0.05 -7.39 -16.54
N LEU A 104 0.17 -7.85 -15.29
CA LEU A 104 1.44 -7.86 -14.57
C LEU A 104 2.48 -8.77 -15.23
N GLU A 105 2.10 -9.97 -15.68
CA GLU A 105 3.02 -10.90 -16.35
C GLU A 105 3.56 -10.34 -17.67
N LYS A 106 2.69 -9.74 -18.47
CA LYS A 106 3.04 -9.21 -19.80
C LYS A 106 3.72 -7.85 -19.78
N LEU A 107 3.71 -7.17 -18.65
CA LEU A 107 4.33 -5.85 -18.53
C LEU A 107 5.84 -6.01 -18.34
N ASP A 108 6.62 -5.55 -19.33
CA ASP A 108 8.09 -5.51 -19.28
C ASP A 108 8.59 -4.39 -18.36
N MET A 109 8.45 -4.64 -17.05
CA MET A 109 8.93 -3.78 -15.96
C MET A 109 9.22 -4.67 -14.74
N GLU A 110 10.21 -4.31 -13.93
CA GLU A 110 10.38 -4.89 -12.60
C GLU A 110 9.30 -4.37 -11.65
N LYS A 111 8.72 -5.26 -10.86
CA LYS A 111 7.54 -4.98 -10.02
C LYS A 111 7.88 -5.18 -8.56
N PHE A 112 7.44 -4.23 -7.72
CA PHE A 112 7.71 -4.22 -6.29
C PHE A 112 6.46 -3.79 -5.50
N ILE A 113 6.35 -4.31 -4.29
CA ILE A 113 5.34 -3.88 -3.31
C ILE A 113 6.02 -2.98 -2.27
N PHE A 114 5.37 -1.86 -1.93
CA PHE A 114 5.78 -0.94 -0.88
C PHE A 114 4.59 -0.64 0.03
N THR A 115 4.52 -1.31 1.18
CA THR A 115 3.36 -1.28 2.07
C THR A 115 3.70 -0.84 3.50
N ASN A 116 2.75 -0.20 4.18
CA ASN A 116 2.76 0.02 5.63
C ASN A 116 2.26 -1.21 6.42
N GLY A 117 1.83 -2.27 5.74
CA GLY A 117 1.50 -3.57 6.32
C GLY A 117 2.75 -4.44 6.52
N SER A 118 2.56 -5.65 7.07
CA SER A 118 3.62 -6.66 7.19
C SER A 118 3.79 -7.45 5.88
N ALA A 119 4.99 -8.01 5.67
CA ALA A 119 5.27 -8.87 4.53
C ALA A 119 4.38 -10.12 4.50
N GLU A 120 3.99 -10.64 5.66
CA GLU A 120 3.07 -11.78 5.74
C GLU A 120 1.66 -11.40 5.28
N HIS A 121 1.17 -10.21 5.67
CA HIS A 121 -0.09 -9.69 5.16
C HIS A 121 -0.04 -9.54 3.63
N ALA A 122 1.03 -8.96 3.11
CA ALA A 122 1.23 -8.82 1.67
C ALA A 122 1.26 -10.19 0.96
N LYS A 123 2.00 -11.17 1.51
CA LYS A 123 2.03 -12.54 1.00
C LYS A 123 0.64 -13.16 0.95
N ASN A 124 -0.14 -13.03 2.03
CA ASN A 124 -1.47 -13.62 2.12
C ASN A 124 -2.43 -13.00 1.07
N ILE A 125 -2.47 -11.68 0.96
CA ILE A 125 -3.28 -10.97 -0.04
C ILE A 125 -2.87 -11.38 -1.47
N LEU A 126 -1.59 -11.27 -1.79
CA LEU A 126 -1.07 -11.56 -3.14
C LEU A 126 -1.24 -13.03 -3.53
N THR A 127 -1.19 -13.95 -2.56
CA THR A 127 -1.45 -15.39 -2.79
C THR A 127 -2.90 -15.62 -3.16
N HIS A 128 -3.85 -15.02 -2.44
CA HIS A 128 -5.27 -15.15 -2.78
C HIS A 128 -5.62 -14.50 -4.12
N LEU A 129 -4.93 -13.41 -4.48
CA LEU A 129 -5.07 -12.78 -5.80
C LEU A 129 -4.36 -13.57 -6.92
N GLY A 130 -3.58 -14.60 -6.59
CA GLY A 130 -2.88 -15.44 -7.56
C GLY A 130 -1.68 -14.75 -8.21
N VAL A 131 -1.04 -13.78 -7.54
CA VAL A 131 0.07 -12.98 -8.11
C VAL A 131 1.33 -12.96 -7.23
N TYR A 132 1.35 -13.67 -6.10
CA TYR A 132 2.51 -13.63 -5.19
C TYR A 132 3.82 -14.09 -5.85
N ASP A 133 3.77 -15.06 -6.74
CA ASP A 133 4.92 -15.59 -7.48
C ASP A 133 5.60 -14.55 -8.39
N LEU A 134 4.88 -13.48 -8.76
CA LEU A 134 5.43 -12.37 -9.55
C LEU A 134 6.29 -11.40 -8.71
N PHE A 135 6.18 -11.48 -7.39
CA PHE A 135 6.89 -10.60 -6.46
C PHE A 135 7.87 -11.39 -5.57
N GLY A 136 7.41 -12.45 -4.92
CA GLY A 136 8.19 -13.12 -3.88
C GLY A 136 8.46 -12.20 -2.68
N ARG A 137 9.14 -12.69 -1.64
CA ARG A 137 9.49 -11.87 -0.45
C ARG A 137 10.52 -10.79 -0.77
N GLU A 138 11.40 -11.07 -1.70
CA GLU A 138 12.52 -10.21 -2.07
C GLU A 138 12.09 -8.91 -2.75
N ARG A 139 10.89 -8.87 -3.32
CA ARG A 139 10.31 -7.69 -3.98
C ARG A 139 9.23 -7.00 -3.16
N ILE A 140 9.12 -7.34 -1.87
CA ILE A 140 8.22 -6.68 -0.93
C ILE A 140 9.05 -5.88 0.06
N PHE A 141 8.75 -4.57 0.16
CA PHE A 141 9.23 -3.69 1.22
C PHE A 141 8.06 -3.41 2.15
N ASP A 142 8.14 -3.92 3.35
CA ASP A 142 7.12 -3.82 4.37
C ASP A 142 7.51 -2.81 5.47
N ILE A 143 6.61 -2.62 6.43
CA ILE A 143 6.85 -1.67 7.53
C ILE A 143 8.07 -2.07 8.39
N GLN A 144 8.39 -3.37 8.51
CA GLN A 144 9.56 -3.87 9.23
C GLN A 144 10.87 -3.49 8.53
N ASP A 145 10.92 -3.64 7.19
CA ASP A 145 12.06 -3.21 6.37
C ASP A 145 12.35 -1.71 6.54
N GLY A 146 11.31 -0.91 6.80
CA GLY A 146 11.40 0.53 7.09
C GLY A 146 11.80 0.87 8.54
N GLY A 147 12.02 -0.14 9.40
CA GLY A 147 12.23 0.06 10.83
C GLY A 147 11.00 0.65 11.53
N TYR A 148 9.81 0.26 11.09
CA TYR A 148 8.49 0.71 11.55
C TYR A 148 8.20 2.21 11.32
N VAL A 149 9.01 2.87 10.51
CA VAL A 149 8.75 4.24 10.06
C VAL A 149 7.82 4.19 8.84
N PRO A 150 6.60 4.76 8.91
CA PRO A 150 5.61 4.58 7.84
C PRO A 150 5.83 5.49 6.63
N LYS A 151 5.18 5.18 5.51
CA LYS A 151 4.95 6.15 4.43
C LYS A 151 4.14 7.35 4.97
N PRO A 152 4.38 8.58 4.49
CA PRO A 152 5.29 8.99 3.40
C PRO A 152 6.68 9.46 3.88
N GLU A 153 7.20 8.92 4.96
CA GLU A 153 8.49 9.37 5.52
C GLU A 153 9.65 9.14 4.54
N ALA A 154 10.51 10.16 4.37
CA ALA A 154 11.62 10.13 3.42
C ALA A 154 12.60 8.98 3.72
N LYS A 155 12.89 8.74 5.00
CA LYS A 155 13.79 7.66 5.44
C LYS A 155 13.35 6.30 4.90
N THR A 156 12.06 5.98 5.03
CA THR A 156 11.48 4.70 4.59
C THR A 156 11.55 4.56 3.07
N PHE A 157 11.21 5.62 2.35
CA PHE A 157 11.29 5.63 0.89
C PHE A 157 12.73 5.43 0.39
N ASP A 158 13.71 6.13 1.00
CA ASP A 158 15.11 6.03 0.63
C ASP A 158 15.69 4.64 0.95
N LEU A 159 15.27 3.99 2.05
CA LEU A 159 15.61 2.60 2.36
C LEU A 159 15.05 1.63 1.31
N MET A 160 13.81 1.83 0.88
CA MET A 160 13.17 1.02 -0.17
C MET A 160 13.93 1.15 -1.50
N ILE A 161 14.25 2.36 -1.94
CA ILE A 161 15.06 2.61 -3.14
C ILE A 161 16.40 1.86 -3.05
N LYS A 162 17.08 1.94 -1.90
CA LYS A 162 18.37 1.28 -1.67
C LYS A 162 18.23 -0.24 -1.72
N LYS A 163 17.20 -0.80 -1.07
CA LYS A 163 16.94 -2.26 -1.04
C LYS A 163 16.72 -2.80 -2.45
N PHE A 164 15.88 -2.15 -3.23
CA PHE A 164 15.54 -2.62 -4.58
C PHE A 164 16.50 -2.14 -5.67
N LYS A 165 17.42 -1.22 -5.35
CA LYS A 165 18.37 -0.62 -6.31
C LYS A 165 17.67 0.01 -7.52
N ILE A 166 16.49 0.58 -7.31
CA ILE A 166 15.69 1.20 -8.38
C ILE A 166 16.03 2.67 -8.56
N ASN A 167 15.84 3.17 -9.79
CA ASN A 167 15.95 4.59 -10.11
C ASN A 167 14.56 5.25 -9.99
N PRO A 168 14.34 6.17 -9.04
CA PRO A 168 13.05 6.84 -8.89
C PRO A 168 12.56 7.56 -10.16
N LYS A 169 13.47 8.08 -10.97
CA LYS A 169 13.13 8.79 -12.22
C LYS A 169 12.59 7.85 -13.31
N GLU A 170 12.83 6.55 -13.19
CA GLU A 170 12.36 5.48 -14.08
C GLU A 170 11.26 4.63 -13.40
N THR A 171 10.67 5.13 -12.30
CA THR A 171 9.69 4.42 -11.48
C THR A 171 8.29 5.03 -11.61
N ILE A 172 7.29 4.17 -11.84
CA ILE A 172 5.87 4.47 -11.63
C ILE A 172 5.52 4.04 -10.22
N TYR A 173 5.06 4.97 -9.40
CA TYR A 173 4.61 4.70 -8.04
C TYR A 173 3.09 4.88 -7.95
N ILE A 174 2.36 3.79 -7.63
CA ILE A 174 0.90 3.75 -7.54
C ILE A 174 0.49 3.57 -6.08
N GLU A 175 -0.44 4.42 -5.63
CA GLU A 175 -0.92 4.52 -4.26
C GLU A 175 -2.41 4.94 -4.24
N ASP A 176 -3.15 4.48 -3.25
CA ASP A 176 -4.55 4.89 -3.01
C ASP A 176 -4.67 6.03 -1.99
N ILE A 177 -3.68 6.23 -1.12
CA ILE A 177 -3.59 7.39 -0.22
C ILE A 177 -2.75 8.47 -0.88
N ALA A 178 -3.41 9.50 -1.42
CA ALA A 178 -2.77 10.55 -2.21
C ALA A 178 -1.55 11.18 -1.51
N LYS A 179 -1.62 11.45 -0.21
CA LYS A 179 -0.54 12.00 0.61
C LYS A 179 0.76 11.17 0.52
N ASN A 180 0.68 9.85 0.40
CA ASN A 180 1.84 8.96 0.35
C ASN A 180 2.66 9.13 -0.94
N LEU A 181 2.07 9.68 -2.00
CA LEU A 181 2.75 9.95 -3.26
C LEU A 181 3.76 11.11 -3.16
N SER A 182 3.63 11.97 -2.15
CA SER A 182 4.43 13.20 -2.01
C SER A 182 5.94 12.95 -2.02
N ILE A 183 6.40 11.91 -1.32
CA ILE A 183 7.83 11.58 -1.28
C ILE A 183 8.32 10.98 -2.60
N GLY A 184 7.52 10.14 -3.25
CA GLY A 184 7.84 9.58 -4.57
C GLY A 184 8.04 10.70 -5.60
N HIS A 185 7.14 11.70 -5.61
CA HIS A 185 7.26 12.89 -6.46
C HIS A 185 8.56 13.65 -6.18
N LYS A 186 8.88 13.94 -4.91
CA LYS A 186 10.12 14.63 -4.51
C LYS A 186 11.39 13.89 -4.95
N ARG A 187 11.33 12.56 -5.06
CA ARG A 187 12.44 11.72 -5.57
C ARG A 187 12.43 11.55 -7.08
N GLY A 188 11.38 12.03 -7.74
CA GLY A 188 11.27 12.04 -9.19
C GLY A 188 10.48 10.88 -9.80
N CYS A 189 9.70 10.12 -9.04
CA CYS A 189 8.79 9.11 -9.58
C CYS A 189 7.66 9.72 -10.45
N ALA A 190 7.14 8.95 -11.38
CA ALA A 190 5.82 9.18 -11.93
C ALA A 190 4.80 8.70 -10.90
N THR A 191 4.08 9.62 -10.30
CA THR A 191 3.14 9.35 -9.21
C THR A 191 1.73 9.16 -9.75
N VAL A 192 1.10 8.06 -9.39
CA VAL A 192 -0.23 7.69 -9.86
C VAL A 192 -1.13 7.43 -8.68
N TRP A 193 -2.18 8.23 -8.53
CA TRP A 193 -3.19 8.00 -7.50
C TRP A 193 -4.31 7.14 -8.05
N LEU A 194 -4.49 5.95 -7.48
CA LEU A 194 -5.66 5.12 -7.69
C LEU A 194 -6.78 5.67 -6.81
N ILE A 195 -7.83 6.22 -7.45
CA ILE A 195 -8.88 6.96 -6.78
C ILE A 195 -9.57 6.08 -5.75
N ASN A 196 -9.49 6.51 -4.50
CA ASN A 196 -10.13 5.89 -3.35
C ASN A 196 -11.25 6.81 -2.86
N ASP A 197 -12.45 6.25 -2.64
CA ASP A 197 -13.62 7.00 -2.16
C ASP A 197 -13.56 7.35 -0.68
N GLU A 198 -12.66 6.70 0.08
CA GLU A 198 -12.47 6.96 1.50
C GLU A 198 -11.88 8.35 1.76
N HIS A 199 -12.33 9.00 2.83
CA HIS A 199 -11.87 10.36 3.18
C HIS A 199 -10.35 10.44 3.33
N PHE A 200 -9.73 9.46 3.97
CA PHE A 200 -8.28 9.44 4.16
C PHE A 200 -7.49 9.29 2.86
N GLY A 201 -8.03 8.58 1.87
CA GLY A 201 -7.40 8.42 0.55
C GLY A 201 -7.36 9.73 -0.24
N LYS A 202 -8.33 10.62 -0.01
CA LYS A 202 -8.49 11.89 -0.73
C LYS A 202 -7.66 13.05 -0.15
N ILE A 203 -7.07 12.89 1.03
CA ILE A 203 -6.25 13.96 1.63
C ILE A 203 -5.11 14.30 0.67
N ASP A 204 -5.00 15.57 0.31
CA ASP A 204 -4.02 16.09 -0.65
C ASP A 204 -4.18 15.59 -2.10
N SER A 205 -5.35 15.07 -2.48
CA SER A 205 -5.61 14.55 -3.84
C SER A 205 -5.66 15.64 -4.93
N ASP A 206 -5.63 16.91 -4.55
CA ASP A 206 -5.57 18.09 -5.41
C ASP A 206 -4.14 18.61 -5.63
N LYS A 207 -3.15 18.05 -4.94
CA LYS A 207 -1.76 18.53 -4.98
C LYS A 207 -1.06 18.19 -6.30
N ASP A 208 -0.12 19.03 -6.66
CA ASP A 208 0.68 18.98 -7.90
C ASP A 208 1.64 17.77 -7.96
N TYR A 209 1.91 17.14 -6.82
CA TYR A 209 2.72 15.93 -6.79
C TYR A 209 1.96 14.66 -7.26
N ILE A 210 0.70 14.77 -7.67
CA ILE A 210 -0.05 13.68 -8.30
C ILE A 210 0.03 13.87 -9.81
N SER A 211 0.84 13.04 -10.48
CA SER A 211 1.02 13.15 -11.94
C SER A 211 -0.15 12.62 -12.73
N HIS A 212 -0.80 11.55 -12.23
CA HIS A 212 -1.93 10.89 -12.87
C HIS A 212 -2.95 10.42 -11.83
N LYS A 213 -4.21 10.32 -12.27
CA LYS A 213 -5.33 9.76 -11.51
C LYS A 213 -5.94 8.62 -12.30
N ILE A 214 -6.16 7.49 -11.67
CA ILE A 214 -6.74 6.30 -12.30
C ILE A 214 -7.85 5.71 -11.42
N GLU A 215 -8.79 5.00 -12.04
CA GLU A 215 -9.89 4.34 -11.33
C GLU A 215 -9.74 2.81 -11.33
N ASN A 216 -8.85 2.27 -12.17
CA ASN A 216 -8.68 0.82 -12.31
C ASN A 216 -7.22 0.48 -12.61
N LEU A 217 -6.61 -0.31 -11.72
CA LEU A 217 -5.21 -0.72 -11.85
C LEU A 217 -4.97 -1.53 -13.12
N SER A 218 -5.77 -2.56 -13.38
CA SER A 218 -5.54 -3.49 -14.50
C SER A 218 -5.69 -2.80 -15.85
N LEU A 219 -6.63 -1.84 -15.98
CA LEU A 219 -6.76 -1.04 -17.20
C LEU A 219 -5.54 -0.15 -17.41
N PHE A 220 -5.05 0.48 -16.35
CA PHE A 220 -3.84 1.31 -16.44
C PHE A 220 -2.59 0.50 -16.78
N LEU A 221 -2.41 -0.68 -16.20
CA LEU A 221 -1.32 -1.59 -16.54
C LEU A 221 -1.36 -2.01 -18.03
N LYS A 222 -2.56 -2.29 -18.54
CA LYS A 222 -2.77 -2.58 -19.97
C LYS A 222 -2.39 -1.40 -20.86
N GLU A 223 -2.77 -0.18 -20.49
CA GLU A 223 -2.39 1.03 -21.23
C GLU A 223 -0.87 1.20 -21.30
N ILE A 224 -0.16 1.07 -20.16
CA ILE A 224 1.30 1.15 -20.13
C ILE A 224 1.93 0.08 -21.00
N ARG A 225 1.47 -1.18 -20.90
CA ARG A 225 1.97 -2.29 -21.70
C ARG A 225 1.84 -2.01 -23.21
N LEU A 226 0.69 -1.52 -23.64
CA LEU A 226 0.45 -1.16 -25.04
C LEU A 226 1.30 0.04 -25.52
N LEU A 227 1.58 0.99 -24.63
CA LEU A 227 2.50 2.10 -24.93
C LEU A 227 3.95 1.61 -25.11
N LYS A 228 4.40 0.62 -24.32
CA LYS A 228 5.75 0.04 -24.39
C LYS A 228 5.94 -0.89 -25.58
N SER A 229 4.86 -1.42 -26.17
CA SER A 229 4.89 -2.33 -27.32
C SER A 229 4.97 -1.59 -28.67
N LYS A 230 4.83 -0.28 -28.68
CA LYS A 230 4.96 0.61 -29.85
C LYS A 230 6.36 1.22 -29.91
#